data_d0e75c697c98f9a37fe354bf37e393bb
#
_entry.id   d0e75c697c98f9a37fe354bf37e393bb
#
_cell.length_a   1.000
_cell.length_b   1.000
_cell.length_c   1.000
_cell.angle_alpha   90.00
_cell.angle_beta   90.00
_cell.angle_gamma   90.00
#
_symmetry.space_group_name_H-M   'P 1'
#
loop_
_entity.id
_entity.type
_entity.pdbx_description
1 polymer ?
#
loop_
_entity_poly.entity_id
_entity_poly.type
_entity_poly.pdbx_seq_one_letter_code
_entity_poly.pdbx_strand_id
1 'polypeptide(L)'
;MAFTPAVLSRRRLLQLGVGAGAGLLAACRSAAGPELLLAEADLPAAWLKQLPAPWRTRQLADAAAVQKAMRELGQRPAPGLVAPGMVALSDGWASGLSRQQLQPFEAPRLWARLAAFSAPVARLFAPVGDLQLAFPWAYSPWVIALRSRPDLAARRQEGWQVLLDPSLRGRLVLPSSPRISLEIMGSDFERLGRLRAQALAYDDRDGLNLLLSGDAEAAVLPLQRLIPLLRRDQRLAVIWPQSGAPLSWKLLLRPAGGASSGSPPLEWLGAVLEQPLLEGLLARGLVPPLPQADLAPVARRFPAAISALLLPGDALLQRCWSMPPLSVPQQLAQQNLWDAAAPRP
;
A
#
# COMPACT_ATOMS: atom_id res chain seq x y z
N MET A 1 -9.21 -56.91 -59.88
CA MET A 1 -9.75 -55.83 -59.01
C MET A 1 -8.59 -55.07 -58.39
N ALA A 2 -8.29 -53.90 -58.91
CA ALA A 2 -7.16 -53.08 -58.44
C ALA A 2 -7.64 -52.05 -57.44
N PHE A 3 -7.09 -52.03 -56.21
CA PHE A 3 -7.34 -51.01 -55.19
C PHE A 3 -6.45 -49.82 -55.45
N THR A 4 -7.07 -48.67 -55.73
CA THR A 4 -6.38 -47.40 -55.87
C THR A 4 -6.32 -46.71 -54.48
N PRO A 5 -5.14 -46.32 -53.90
CA PRO A 5 -5.08 -45.65 -52.67
C PRO A 5 -5.49 -44.17 -52.85
N ALA A 6 -6.44 -43.69 -52.04
CA ALA A 6 -6.86 -42.32 -52.01
C ALA A 6 -5.77 -41.45 -51.41
N VAL A 7 -5.19 -40.53 -52.21
CA VAL A 7 -4.19 -39.58 -51.81
C VAL A 7 -4.92 -38.42 -51.02
N LEU A 8 -4.76 -38.39 -49.73
CA LEU A 8 -5.24 -37.28 -48.88
C LEU A 8 -4.43 -35.99 -49.16
N SER A 9 -5.09 -34.96 -49.68
CA SER A 9 -4.44 -33.69 -49.98
C SER A 9 -3.96 -32.99 -48.70
N ARG A 10 -2.78 -32.35 -48.76
CA ARG A 10 -2.18 -31.55 -47.63
C ARG A 10 -3.14 -30.54 -47.02
N ARG A 11 -4.12 -30.04 -47.76
CA ARG A 11 -5.14 -29.10 -47.30
C ARG A 11 -6.15 -29.75 -46.34
N ARG A 12 -6.49 -31.01 -46.48
CA ARG A 12 -7.39 -31.75 -45.55
C ARG A 12 -6.68 -32.13 -44.26
N LEU A 13 -5.37 -32.38 -44.27
CA LEU A 13 -4.58 -32.65 -43.06
C LEU A 13 -4.45 -31.39 -42.18
N LEU A 14 -4.30 -30.21 -42.80
CA LEU A 14 -4.24 -28.94 -42.07
C LEU A 14 -5.59 -28.54 -41.45
N GLN A 15 -6.72 -28.92 -42.09
CA GLN A 15 -8.05 -28.62 -41.55
C GLN A 15 -8.43 -29.51 -40.35
N LEU A 16 -7.91 -30.73 -40.28
CA LEU A 16 -8.09 -31.62 -39.13
C LEU A 16 -7.18 -31.26 -37.95
N GLY A 17 -6.01 -30.63 -38.17
CA GLY A 17 -5.10 -30.19 -37.12
C GLY A 17 -5.56 -28.94 -36.36
N VAL A 18 -6.33 -28.05 -37.00
CA VAL A 18 -6.79 -26.80 -36.39
C VAL A 18 -7.96 -27.00 -35.40
N GLY A 19 -8.81 -28.04 -35.66
CA GLY A 19 -9.93 -28.35 -34.75
C GLY A 19 -9.52 -28.99 -33.42
N ALA A 20 -8.44 -29.79 -33.43
CA ALA A 20 -7.95 -30.46 -32.21
C ALA A 20 -7.09 -29.55 -31.33
N GLY A 21 -6.40 -28.57 -31.92
CA GLY A 21 -5.56 -27.62 -31.17
C GLY A 21 -6.34 -26.57 -30.37
N ALA A 22 -7.51 -26.15 -30.88
CA ALA A 22 -8.33 -25.13 -30.18
C ALA A 22 -9.03 -25.69 -28.92
N GLY A 23 -9.39 -26.99 -28.93
CA GLY A 23 -10.00 -27.64 -27.77
C GLY A 23 -9.02 -27.89 -26.63
N LEU A 24 -7.74 -28.17 -26.92
CA LEU A 24 -6.71 -28.37 -25.89
C LEU A 24 -6.24 -27.07 -25.25
N LEU A 25 -6.27 -25.93 -25.95
CA LEU A 25 -5.93 -24.62 -25.39
C LEU A 25 -7.05 -24.08 -24.50
N ALA A 26 -8.31 -24.44 -24.73
CA ALA A 26 -9.45 -24.07 -23.87
C ALA A 26 -9.49 -24.93 -22.59
N ALA A 27 -9.11 -26.22 -22.67
CA ALA A 27 -9.07 -27.10 -21.49
C ALA A 27 -7.94 -26.74 -20.50
N CYS A 28 -6.81 -26.18 -20.98
CA CYS A 28 -5.74 -25.70 -20.08
C CYS A 28 -6.06 -24.38 -19.35
N ARG A 29 -7.07 -23.62 -19.77
CA ARG A 29 -7.47 -22.36 -19.11
C ARG A 29 -8.38 -22.57 -17.89
N SER A 30 -9.04 -23.70 -17.75
CA SER A 30 -9.97 -23.97 -16.64
C SER A 30 -9.32 -24.52 -15.38
N ALA A 31 -8.01 -24.80 -15.38
CA ALA A 31 -7.27 -25.32 -14.22
C ALA A 31 -6.39 -24.29 -13.50
N ALA A 32 -6.50 -23.01 -13.82
CA ALA A 32 -5.76 -21.97 -13.10
C ALA A 32 -6.48 -21.66 -11.79
N GLY A 33 -5.87 -22.03 -10.66
CA GLY A 33 -6.36 -21.67 -9.31
C GLY A 33 -6.51 -20.14 -9.11
N PRO A 34 -7.10 -19.74 -7.98
CA PRO A 34 -7.29 -18.32 -7.67
C PRO A 34 -5.96 -17.57 -7.64
N GLU A 35 -6.00 -16.29 -8.03
CA GLU A 35 -4.82 -15.46 -8.20
C GLU A 35 -4.78 -14.34 -7.17
N LEU A 36 -3.61 -14.09 -6.59
CA LEU A 36 -3.28 -12.90 -5.82
C LEU A 36 -2.52 -11.93 -6.73
N LEU A 37 -3.17 -10.81 -7.07
CA LEU A 37 -2.60 -9.73 -7.87
C LEU A 37 -1.94 -8.69 -6.97
N LEU A 38 -0.69 -8.34 -7.24
CA LEU A 38 0.06 -7.38 -6.41
C LEU A 38 1.11 -6.63 -7.24
N ALA A 39 1.59 -5.51 -6.71
CA ALA A 39 2.77 -4.84 -7.23
C ALA A 39 4.05 -5.58 -6.78
N GLU A 40 5.11 -5.41 -7.55
CA GLU A 40 6.43 -5.95 -7.21
C GLU A 40 6.87 -5.48 -5.81
N ALA A 41 7.36 -6.41 -4.98
CA ALA A 41 7.80 -6.17 -3.60
C ALA A 41 6.74 -5.60 -2.61
N ASP A 42 5.45 -5.57 -2.96
CA ASP A 42 4.40 -4.99 -2.09
C ASP A 42 4.13 -5.87 -0.85
N LEU A 43 4.19 -7.20 -0.97
CA LEU A 43 4.09 -8.11 0.16
C LEU A 43 5.44 -8.73 0.54
N PRO A 44 5.66 -9.07 1.82
CA PRO A 44 6.86 -9.77 2.26
C PRO A 44 7.04 -11.11 1.55
N ALA A 45 8.22 -11.38 1.01
CA ALA A 45 8.52 -12.63 0.30
C ALA A 45 8.32 -13.87 1.18
N ALA A 46 8.62 -13.78 2.50
CA ALA A 46 8.39 -14.87 3.44
C ALA A 46 6.91 -15.20 3.61
N TRP A 47 6.02 -14.21 3.50
CA TRP A 47 4.57 -14.43 3.55
C TRP A 47 4.05 -14.99 2.24
N LEU A 48 4.51 -14.47 1.10
CA LEU A 48 4.15 -15.00 -0.23
C LEU A 48 4.53 -16.47 -0.42
N LYS A 49 5.66 -16.91 0.13
CA LYS A 49 6.09 -18.32 0.08
C LYS A 49 5.14 -19.27 0.80
N GLN A 50 4.33 -18.78 1.72
CA GLN A 50 3.34 -19.56 2.48
C GLN A 50 1.96 -19.56 1.83
N LEU A 51 1.79 -18.88 0.67
CA LEU A 51 0.51 -18.86 -0.04
C LEU A 51 0.15 -20.31 -0.45
N PRO A 52 -0.99 -20.86 0.01
CA PRO A 52 -1.30 -22.27 -0.18
C PRO A 52 -1.73 -22.55 -1.64
N ALA A 53 -1.44 -23.76 -2.13
CA ALA A 53 -2.04 -24.22 -3.38
C ALA A 53 -3.56 -24.28 -3.25
N PRO A 54 -4.33 -24.02 -4.31
CA PRO A 54 -3.91 -23.72 -5.68
C PRO A 54 -3.68 -22.23 -5.98
N TRP A 55 -3.57 -21.35 -4.97
CA TRP A 55 -3.33 -19.92 -5.15
C TRP A 55 -2.02 -19.66 -5.90
N ARG A 56 -2.06 -18.66 -6.77
CA ARG A 56 -0.87 -18.18 -7.52
C ARG A 56 -0.71 -16.70 -7.34
N THR A 57 0.50 -16.19 -7.55
CA THR A 57 0.78 -14.76 -7.55
C THR A 57 0.93 -14.25 -8.99
N ARG A 58 0.35 -13.08 -9.27
CA ARG A 58 0.65 -12.29 -10.45
C ARG A 58 1.19 -10.93 -10.02
N GLN A 59 2.43 -10.65 -10.37
CA GLN A 59 3.09 -9.41 -10.03
C GLN A 59 3.07 -8.46 -11.23
N LEU A 60 2.77 -7.20 -10.96
CA LEU A 60 2.85 -6.09 -11.91
C LEU A 60 3.91 -5.10 -11.44
N ALA A 61 4.37 -4.24 -12.33
CA ALA A 61 5.49 -3.34 -12.06
C ALA A 61 5.26 -2.42 -10.85
N ASP A 62 4.02 -1.92 -10.67
CA ASP A 62 3.70 -1.00 -9.59
C ASP A 62 2.20 -1.01 -9.23
N ALA A 63 1.84 -0.28 -8.18
CA ALA A 63 0.46 -0.18 -7.71
C ALA A 63 -0.49 0.51 -8.71
N ALA A 64 0.03 1.40 -9.56
CA ALA A 64 -0.76 2.04 -10.61
C ALA A 64 -1.19 1.01 -11.67
N ALA A 65 -0.29 0.11 -12.06
CA ALA A 65 -0.58 -1.00 -12.97
C ALA A 65 -1.61 -1.97 -12.35
N VAL A 66 -1.51 -2.26 -11.04
CA VAL A 66 -2.51 -3.08 -10.33
C VAL A 66 -3.88 -2.40 -10.32
N GLN A 67 -3.95 -1.13 -9.98
CA GLN A 67 -5.21 -0.37 -9.97
C GLN A 67 -5.81 -0.29 -11.38
N LYS A 68 -4.99 -0.03 -12.41
CA LYS A 68 -5.43 -0.01 -13.81
C LYS A 68 -6.05 -1.34 -14.21
N ALA A 69 -5.39 -2.46 -13.93
CA ALA A 69 -5.92 -3.79 -14.21
C ALA A 69 -7.27 -4.02 -13.52
N MET A 70 -7.42 -3.57 -12.27
CA MET A 70 -8.68 -3.66 -11.54
C MET A 70 -9.80 -2.81 -12.16
N ARG A 71 -9.50 -1.60 -12.62
CA ARG A 71 -10.49 -0.73 -13.29
C ARG A 71 -10.95 -1.32 -14.62
N GLU A 72 -10.03 -1.88 -15.40
CA GLU A 72 -10.34 -2.53 -16.68
C GLU A 72 -11.27 -3.74 -16.51
N LEU A 73 -11.05 -4.54 -15.46
CA LEU A 73 -11.93 -5.65 -15.07
C LEU A 73 -13.36 -5.16 -14.78
N GLY A 74 -13.51 -4.02 -14.11
CA GLY A 74 -14.80 -3.45 -13.78
C GLY A 74 -15.56 -2.81 -14.95
N GLN A 75 -14.84 -2.34 -15.98
CA GLN A 75 -15.44 -1.63 -17.10
C GLN A 75 -15.83 -2.54 -18.26
N ARG A 76 -15.06 -3.59 -18.54
CA ARG A 76 -15.30 -4.56 -19.60
C ARG A 76 -14.80 -5.93 -19.16
N PRO A 77 -15.66 -6.80 -18.63
CA PRO A 77 -15.31 -8.20 -18.49
C PRO A 77 -15.10 -8.79 -19.90
N ALA A 78 -13.84 -8.76 -20.37
CA ALA A 78 -13.53 -9.42 -21.63
C ALA A 78 -13.81 -10.93 -21.49
N PRO A 79 -14.39 -11.59 -22.50
CA PRO A 79 -14.61 -13.03 -22.48
C PRO A 79 -13.30 -13.76 -22.16
N GLY A 80 -13.27 -14.52 -21.07
CA GLY A 80 -12.09 -15.28 -20.63
C GLY A 80 -11.12 -14.53 -19.72
N LEU A 81 -11.36 -13.25 -19.35
CA LEU A 81 -10.61 -12.57 -18.31
C LEU A 81 -11.19 -12.96 -16.93
N VAL A 82 -10.42 -13.71 -16.17
CA VAL A 82 -10.80 -14.13 -14.82
C VAL A 82 -10.34 -13.05 -13.82
N ALA A 83 -11.26 -12.56 -12.99
CA ALA A 83 -10.91 -11.63 -11.91
C ALA A 83 -9.99 -12.33 -10.90
N PRO A 84 -8.96 -11.65 -10.37
CA PRO A 84 -8.12 -12.22 -9.32
C PRO A 84 -8.97 -12.52 -8.07
N GLY A 85 -8.58 -13.55 -7.32
CA GLY A 85 -9.25 -13.90 -6.05
C GLY A 85 -8.97 -12.88 -4.95
N MET A 86 -7.77 -12.28 -4.97
CA MET A 86 -7.37 -11.18 -4.08
C MET A 86 -6.47 -10.18 -4.82
N VAL A 87 -6.43 -8.95 -4.32
CA VAL A 87 -5.52 -7.89 -4.78
C VAL A 87 -4.89 -7.18 -3.60
N ALA A 88 -3.58 -6.91 -3.68
CA ALA A 88 -2.85 -6.10 -2.72
C ALA A 88 -2.72 -4.66 -3.21
N LEU A 89 -3.13 -3.69 -2.39
CA LEU A 89 -3.01 -2.25 -2.67
C LEU A 89 -2.83 -1.48 -1.36
N SER A 90 -2.24 -0.30 -1.43
CA SER A 90 -2.36 0.65 -0.32
C SER A 90 -3.70 1.38 -0.37
N ASP A 91 -4.09 1.98 0.77
CA ASP A 91 -5.37 2.69 0.94
C ASP A 91 -5.58 3.80 -0.10
N GLY A 92 -4.55 4.56 -0.44
CA GLY A 92 -4.63 5.60 -1.47
C GLY A 92 -5.01 5.06 -2.86
N TRP A 93 -4.54 3.88 -3.24
CA TRP A 93 -4.88 3.22 -4.49
C TRP A 93 -6.22 2.49 -4.41
N ALA A 94 -6.49 1.83 -3.28
CA ALA A 94 -7.75 1.11 -3.04
C ALA A 94 -8.97 2.04 -3.06
N SER A 95 -8.82 3.27 -2.56
CA SER A 95 -9.89 4.28 -2.55
C SER A 95 -10.37 4.69 -3.95
N GLY A 96 -9.60 4.44 -4.99
CA GLY A 96 -10.00 4.66 -6.38
C GLY A 96 -10.79 3.51 -7.00
N LEU A 97 -11.07 2.42 -6.27
CA LEU A 97 -11.91 1.32 -6.73
C LEU A 97 -13.35 1.50 -6.27
N SER A 98 -14.31 1.13 -7.12
CA SER A 98 -15.72 1.09 -6.73
C SER A 98 -15.96 -0.03 -5.71
N ARG A 99 -16.69 0.25 -4.64
CA ARG A 99 -17.10 -0.76 -3.66
C ARG A 99 -17.90 -1.90 -4.27
N GLN A 100 -18.67 -1.63 -5.32
CA GLN A 100 -19.44 -2.64 -6.06
C GLN A 100 -18.55 -3.64 -6.81
N GLN A 101 -17.29 -3.30 -7.04
CA GLN A 101 -16.30 -4.19 -7.64
C GLN A 101 -15.61 -5.11 -6.61
N LEU A 102 -16.01 -5.01 -5.33
CA LEU A 102 -15.42 -5.74 -4.23
C LEU A 102 -16.45 -6.62 -3.53
N GLN A 103 -15.99 -7.71 -2.95
CA GLN A 103 -16.77 -8.61 -2.11
C GLN A 103 -16.16 -8.65 -0.70
N PRO A 104 -17.00 -8.90 0.34
CA PRO A 104 -16.54 -8.89 1.71
C PRO A 104 -15.61 -10.06 2.05
N PHE A 105 -14.81 -9.86 3.09
CA PHE A 105 -14.11 -10.94 3.77
C PHE A 105 -14.97 -11.48 4.91
N GLU A 106 -15.44 -12.70 4.78
CA GLU A 106 -16.18 -13.41 5.83
C GLU A 106 -15.20 -14.10 6.79
N ALA A 107 -14.59 -13.34 7.69
CA ALA A 107 -13.53 -13.79 8.58
C ALA A 107 -13.67 -13.23 10.01
N PRO A 108 -14.78 -13.54 10.75
CA PRO A 108 -15.04 -12.92 12.04
C PRO A 108 -13.92 -13.13 13.07
N ARG A 109 -13.29 -14.30 13.08
CA ARG A 109 -12.15 -14.58 13.98
C ARG A 109 -10.92 -13.74 13.67
N LEU A 110 -10.71 -13.40 12.39
CA LEU A 110 -9.60 -12.54 11.96
C LEU A 110 -9.86 -11.10 12.38
N TRP A 111 -11.11 -10.63 12.18
CA TRP A 111 -11.51 -9.27 12.56
C TRP A 111 -11.43 -9.02 14.07
N ALA A 112 -11.79 -10.01 14.89
CA ALA A 112 -11.73 -9.91 16.35
C ALA A 112 -10.30 -9.71 16.88
N ARG A 113 -9.28 -10.02 16.10
CA ARG A 113 -7.86 -9.83 16.48
C ARG A 113 -7.39 -8.40 16.22
N LEU A 114 -8.04 -7.66 15.33
CA LEU A 114 -7.57 -6.35 14.92
C LEU A 114 -8.02 -5.27 15.89
N ALA A 115 -7.16 -4.30 16.12
CA ALA A 115 -7.48 -3.13 16.94
C ALA A 115 -8.56 -2.26 16.27
N ALA A 116 -9.45 -1.69 17.08
CA ALA A 116 -10.66 -0.99 16.62
C ALA A 116 -10.37 0.17 15.64
N PHE A 117 -9.22 0.85 15.73
CA PHE A 117 -8.86 1.96 14.84
C PHE A 117 -8.68 1.52 13.37
N SER A 118 -8.53 0.23 13.10
CA SER A 118 -8.47 -0.31 11.73
C SER A 118 -9.84 -0.50 11.07
N ALA A 119 -10.92 -0.52 11.86
CA ALA A 119 -12.25 -0.85 11.38
C ALA A 119 -12.79 0.11 10.29
N PRO A 120 -12.56 1.44 10.33
CA PRO A 120 -12.96 2.32 9.23
C PRO A 120 -12.29 1.95 7.92
N VAL A 121 -11.01 1.59 7.96
CA VAL A 121 -10.23 1.20 6.77
C VAL A 121 -10.69 -0.15 6.24
N ALA A 122 -11.00 -1.11 7.11
CA ALA A 122 -11.55 -2.41 6.72
C ALA A 122 -12.87 -2.28 5.95
N ARG A 123 -13.68 -1.27 6.27
CA ARG A 123 -14.91 -0.92 5.54
C ARG A 123 -14.67 0.03 4.36
N LEU A 124 -13.44 0.37 4.03
CA LEU A 124 -13.10 1.42 3.06
C LEU A 124 -13.86 2.73 3.36
N PHE A 125 -13.88 3.12 4.64
CA PHE A 125 -14.51 4.32 5.19
C PHE A 125 -16.03 4.40 5.01
N ALA A 126 -16.68 3.28 4.74
CA ALA A 126 -18.14 3.21 4.77
C ALA A 126 -18.70 3.33 6.19
N PRO A 127 -20.02 3.62 6.35
CA PRO A 127 -20.67 3.72 7.63
C PRO A 127 -20.44 2.52 8.55
N VAL A 128 -20.63 2.72 9.85
CA VAL A 128 -20.62 1.64 10.83
C VAL A 128 -21.75 0.66 10.52
N GLY A 129 -21.46 -0.64 10.58
CA GLY A 129 -22.40 -1.69 10.22
C GLY A 129 -22.23 -2.24 8.80
N ASP A 130 -21.53 -1.52 7.92
CA ASP A 130 -21.20 -2.03 6.58
C ASP A 130 -20.19 -3.17 6.63
N LEU A 131 -20.14 -3.92 5.54
CA LEU A 131 -19.26 -5.08 5.36
C LEU A 131 -17.77 -4.68 5.29
N GLN A 132 -16.90 -5.53 5.82
CA GLN A 132 -15.45 -5.41 5.67
C GLN A 132 -15.06 -5.86 4.26
N LEU A 133 -14.62 -4.89 3.45
CA LEU A 133 -14.21 -5.07 2.06
C LEU A 133 -12.69 -5.17 1.88
N ALA A 134 -11.94 -4.78 2.90
CA ALA A 134 -10.49 -4.79 2.88
C ALA A 134 -9.93 -5.43 4.16
N PHE A 135 -8.90 -6.26 4.02
CA PHE A 135 -8.12 -6.73 5.16
C PHE A 135 -6.90 -5.82 5.34
N PRO A 136 -6.89 -4.92 6.35
CA PRO A 136 -5.75 -4.07 6.66
C PRO A 136 -4.70 -4.91 7.41
N TRP A 137 -3.66 -5.33 6.72
CA TRP A 137 -2.64 -6.20 7.29
C TRP A 137 -1.45 -5.46 7.90
N ALA A 138 -1.24 -4.19 7.52
CA ALA A 138 -0.25 -3.32 8.14
C ALA A 138 -0.56 -1.84 7.90
N TYR A 139 0.01 -1.00 8.75
CA TYR A 139 0.07 0.45 8.55
C TYR A 139 1.47 0.99 8.81
N SER A 140 1.71 2.21 8.35
CA SER A 140 2.91 2.98 8.60
C SER A 140 2.56 4.47 8.69
N PRO A 141 2.97 5.20 9.74
CA PRO A 141 2.74 6.63 9.81
C PRO A 141 3.65 7.37 8.83
N TRP A 142 3.17 8.51 8.34
CA TRP A 142 4.03 9.49 7.72
C TRP A 142 4.82 10.23 8.81
N VAL A 143 6.10 10.45 8.59
CA VAL A 143 7.01 11.05 9.56
C VAL A 143 7.97 12.02 8.88
N ILE A 144 8.65 12.86 9.68
CA ILE A 144 9.76 13.68 9.19
C ILE A 144 11.04 12.86 9.32
N ALA A 145 11.68 12.58 8.20
CA ALA A 145 13.03 12.03 8.15
C ALA A 145 14.03 13.18 8.04
N LEU A 146 15.07 13.15 8.84
CA LEU A 146 16.15 14.12 8.85
C LEU A 146 17.47 13.43 8.58
N ARG A 147 18.38 14.10 7.88
CA ARG A 147 19.75 13.64 7.69
C ARG A 147 20.75 14.70 8.11
N SER A 148 21.65 14.33 9.03
CA SER A 148 22.72 15.21 9.56
C SER A 148 22.22 16.55 10.11
N ARG A 149 20.98 16.55 10.67
CA ARG A 149 20.30 17.71 11.25
C ARG A 149 19.92 17.47 12.72
N PRO A 150 20.93 17.32 13.62
CA PRO A 150 20.65 17.13 15.05
C PRO A 150 19.96 18.35 15.68
N ASP A 151 20.20 19.55 15.14
CA ASP A 151 19.53 20.78 15.51
C ASP A 151 18.02 20.71 15.33
N LEU A 152 17.53 20.27 14.18
CA LEU A 152 16.11 20.08 13.93
C LEU A 152 15.55 18.88 14.70
N ALA A 153 16.31 17.80 14.84
CA ALA A 153 15.91 16.63 15.62
C ALA A 153 15.70 16.98 17.10
N ALA A 154 16.46 17.90 17.66
CA ALA A 154 16.28 18.40 19.02
C ALA A 154 14.96 19.16 19.19
N ARG A 155 14.42 19.75 18.12
CA ARG A 155 13.15 20.53 18.09
C ARG A 155 11.92 19.65 17.82
N ARG A 156 11.98 18.35 18.06
CA ARG A 156 10.89 17.38 17.81
C ARG A 156 9.54 17.77 18.41
N GLN A 157 9.52 18.59 19.46
CA GLN A 157 8.30 19.07 20.10
C GLN A 157 7.49 20.02 19.19
N GLU A 158 8.13 20.68 18.23
CA GLU A 158 7.46 21.54 17.25
C GLU A 158 6.67 20.73 16.21
N GLY A 159 6.88 19.44 16.16
CA GLY A 159 6.16 18.54 15.25
C GLY A 159 6.35 18.95 13.79
N TRP A 160 5.26 19.03 13.04
CA TRP A 160 5.27 19.37 11.62
C TRP A 160 5.81 20.78 11.33
N GLN A 161 5.83 21.69 12.32
CA GLN A 161 6.34 23.05 12.13
C GLN A 161 7.85 23.08 11.84
N VAL A 162 8.60 22.05 12.22
CA VAL A 162 10.02 21.90 11.89
C VAL A 162 10.26 21.99 10.37
N LEU A 163 9.30 21.54 9.54
CA LEU A 163 9.39 21.61 8.09
C LEU A 163 9.37 23.04 7.53
N LEU A 164 8.96 24.02 8.34
CA LEU A 164 8.92 25.43 7.95
C LEU A 164 10.21 26.19 8.30
N ASP A 165 11.24 25.50 8.82
CA ASP A 165 12.50 26.09 9.15
C ASP A 165 13.19 26.65 7.90
N PRO A 166 13.59 27.94 7.89
CA PRO A 166 14.20 28.57 6.71
C PRO A 166 15.47 27.89 6.21
N SER A 167 16.20 27.19 7.09
CA SER A 167 17.40 26.44 6.71
C SER A 167 17.13 25.24 5.81
N LEU A 168 15.88 24.78 5.73
CA LEU A 168 15.46 23.70 4.81
C LEU A 168 15.15 24.19 3.40
N ARG A 169 15.32 25.48 3.09
CA ARG A 169 15.01 26.01 1.77
C ARG A 169 15.79 25.32 0.68
N GLY A 170 15.05 24.68 -0.26
CA GLY A 170 15.62 23.88 -1.34
C GLY A 170 16.26 22.56 -0.88
N ARG A 171 15.93 22.08 0.34
CA ARG A 171 16.49 20.83 0.92
C ARG A 171 15.44 19.89 1.52
N LEU A 172 14.17 20.16 1.30
CA LEU A 172 13.05 19.36 1.78
C LEU A 172 12.44 18.56 0.62
N VAL A 173 12.25 17.25 0.79
CA VAL A 173 11.45 16.44 -0.11
C VAL A 173 10.06 16.24 0.49
N LEU A 174 9.05 16.61 -0.28
CA LEU A 174 7.65 16.41 0.05
C LEU A 174 7.05 15.27 -0.79
N PRO A 175 5.97 14.62 -0.31
CA PRO A 175 5.23 13.66 -1.12
C PRO A 175 4.74 14.28 -2.43
N SER A 176 4.68 13.47 -3.50
CA SER A 176 4.17 13.90 -4.81
C SER A 176 2.70 14.29 -4.77
N SER A 177 1.92 13.61 -3.92
CA SER A 177 0.53 13.99 -3.68
C SER A 177 0.44 15.16 -2.71
N PRO A 178 -0.21 16.28 -3.09
CA PRO A 178 -0.40 17.42 -2.20
C PRO A 178 -1.23 17.07 -0.95
N ARG A 179 -2.02 16.00 -1.01
CA ARG A 179 -2.89 15.58 0.07
C ARG A 179 -2.15 15.40 1.40
N ILE A 180 -1.01 14.71 1.40
CA ILE A 180 -0.22 14.51 2.63
C ILE A 180 0.24 15.86 3.20
N SER A 181 0.73 16.76 2.35
CA SER A 181 1.18 18.08 2.76
C SER A 181 0.04 18.92 3.34
N LEU A 182 -1.16 18.83 2.76
CA LEU A 182 -2.36 19.49 3.28
C LEU A 182 -2.84 18.86 4.60
N GLU A 183 -2.80 17.55 4.73
CA GLU A 183 -3.17 16.86 5.97
C GLU A 183 -2.27 17.25 7.16
N ILE A 184 -0.97 17.43 6.93
CA ILE A 184 -0.01 17.76 8.00
C ILE A 184 0.10 19.26 8.31
N MET A 185 -0.19 20.14 7.33
CA MET A 185 -0.09 21.60 7.50
C MET A 185 -1.44 22.29 7.65
N GLY A 186 -2.53 21.62 7.31
CA GLY A 186 -3.86 22.22 7.20
C GLY A 186 -4.02 23.05 5.92
N SER A 187 -5.15 23.77 5.84
CA SER A 187 -5.53 24.59 4.67
C SER A 187 -5.07 26.05 4.78
N ASP A 188 -4.13 26.34 5.67
CA ASP A 188 -3.58 27.69 5.83
C ASP A 188 -2.67 28.02 4.65
N PHE A 189 -3.08 29.00 3.85
CA PHE A 189 -2.41 29.38 2.61
C PHE A 189 -0.96 29.84 2.81
N GLU A 190 -0.71 30.67 3.84
CA GLU A 190 0.65 31.19 4.11
C GLU A 190 1.58 30.06 4.57
N ARG A 191 1.06 29.18 5.43
CA ARG A 191 1.81 28.02 5.92
C ARG A 191 2.15 27.06 4.77
N LEU A 192 1.21 26.81 3.87
CA LEU A 192 1.46 25.99 2.67
C LEU A 192 2.47 26.65 1.74
N GLY A 193 2.39 27.95 1.53
CA GLY A 193 3.38 28.71 0.76
C GLY A 193 4.78 28.61 1.35
N ARG A 194 4.90 28.75 2.67
CA ARG A 194 6.18 28.56 3.39
C ARG A 194 6.70 27.15 3.25
N LEU A 195 5.84 26.13 3.41
CA LEU A 195 6.24 24.72 3.21
C LEU A 195 6.77 24.48 1.79
N ARG A 196 6.04 24.95 0.78
CA ARG A 196 6.44 24.80 -0.61
C ARG A 196 7.75 25.52 -0.95
N ALA A 197 8.03 26.63 -0.29
CA ALA A 197 9.29 27.36 -0.46
C ALA A 197 10.51 26.59 0.08
N GLN A 198 10.32 25.58 0.93
CA GLN A 198 11.39 24.69 1.40
C GLN A 198 11.66 23.54 0.43
N ALA A 199 10.70 23.23 -0.47
CA ALA A 199 10.76 22.02 -1.26
C ALA A 199 11.93 22.04 -2.27
N LEU A 200 12.74 20.99 -2.23
CA LEU A 200 13.70 20.60 -3.28
C LEU A 200 12.94 19.82 -4.37
N ALA A 201 12.10 18.87 -3.97
CA ALA A 201 11.38 17.99 -4.88
C ALA A 201 10.07 17.51 -4.26
N TYR A 202 9.17 17.03 -5.12
CA TYR A 202 7.93 16.35 -4.77
C TYR A 202 8.01 14.93 -5.31
N ASP A 203 8.43 13.98 -4.46
CA ASP A 203 8.74 12.64 -4.93
C ASP A 203 8.56 11.56 -3.86
N ASP A 204 7.64 10.63 -4.12
CA ASP A 204 7.40 9.48 -3.25
C ASP A 204 8.36 8.31 -3.51
N ARG A 205 8.97 8.25 -4.68
CA ARG A 205 9.85 7.16 -5.11
C ARG A 205 11.28 7.41 -4.70
N ASP A 206 11.84 8.49 -5.22
CA ASP A 206 13.27 8.79 -5.09
C ASP A 206 13.60 9.73 -3.93
N GLY A 207 12.57 10.27 -3.25
CA GLY A 207 12.76 11.16 -2.12
C GLY A 207 13.67 10.60 -1.01
N LEU A 208 13.64 9.28 -0.79
CA LEU A 208 14.59 8.64 0.13
C LEU A 208 16.02 8.67 -0.42
N ASN A 209 16.23 8.51 -1.72
CA ASN A 209 17.55 8.54 -2.34
C ASN A 209 18.16 9.95 -2.24
N LEU A 210 17.36 11.01 -2.48
CA LEU A 210 17.78 12.39 -2.27
C LEU A 210 18.20 12.67 -0.83
N LEU A 211 17.49 12.10 0.14
CA LEU A 211 17.88 12.18 1.54
C LEU A 211 19.18 11.42 1.81
N LEU A 212 19.34 10.21 1.28
CA LEU A 212 20.53 9.38 1.50
C LEU A 212 21.77 9.90 0.80
N SER A 213 21.65 10.54 -0.38
CA SER A 213 22.78 11.22 -1.06
C SER A 213 23.22 12.49 -0.32
N GLY A 214 22.29 13.16 0.37
CA GLY A 214 22.52 14.44 1.05
C GLY A 214 22.15 15.66 0.19
N ASP A 215 21.49 15.44 -0.94
CA ASP A 215 20.89 16.50 -1.72
C ASP A 215 19.71 17.12 -0.96
N ALA A 216 18.98 16.30 -0.19
CA ALA A 216 18.00 16.73 0.78
C ALA A 216 18.48 16.52 2.22
N GLU A 217 18.05 17.39 3.14
CA GLU A 217 18.31 17.29 4.57
C GLU A 217 17.08 16.85 5.36
N ALA A 218 15.89 17.04 4.79
CA ALA A 218 14.63 16.58 5.35
C ALA A 218 13.74 15.96 4.27
N ALA A 219 12.90 15.00 4.67
CA ALA A 219 11.88 14.40 3.81
C ALA A 219 10.66 13.99 4.62
N VAL A 220 9.46 14.10 4.03
CA VAL A 220 8.23 13.53 4.59
C VAL A 220 8.02 12.17 3.93
N LEU A 221 8.19 11.09 4.70
CA LEU A 221 8.18 9.72 4.20
C LEU A 221 7.39 8.79 5.15
N PRO A 222 6.83 7.68 4.64
CA PRO A 222 6.31 6.62 5.51
C PRO A 222 7.44 5.99 6.32
N LEU A 223 7.21 5.76 7.61
CA LEU A 223 8.20 5.20 8.55
C LEU A 223 8.78 3.86 8.08
N GLN A 224 8.00 3.05 7.38
CA GLN A 224 8.45 1.77 6.80
C GLN A 224 9.67 1.91 5.89
N ARG A 225 9.87 3.06 5.26
CA ARG A 225 11.04 3.30 4.40
C ARG A 225 12.31 3.58 5.21
N LEU A 226 12.17 3.99 6.45
CA LEU A 226 13.26 4.46 7.32
C LEU A 226 13.76 3.40 8.29
N ILE A 227 12.88 2.59 8.88
CA ILE A 227 13.22 1.60 9.90
C ILE A 227 14.40 0.70 9.52
N PRO A 228 14.49 0.13 8.29
CA PRO A 228 15.63 -0.70 7.91
C PRO A 228 16.96 0.05 7.88
N LEU A 229 16.93 1.37 7.71
CA LEU A 229 18.11 2.23 7.54
C LEU A 229 18.59 2.82 8.86
N LEU A 230 17.69 3.16 9.77
CA LEU A 230 18.01 3.78 11.06
C LEU A 230 19.00 2.98 11.92
N ARG A 231 19.05 1.66 11.71
CA ARG A 231 20.01 0.79 12.39
C ARG A 231 21.42 0.84 11.80
N ARG A 232 21.56 1.37 10.58
CA ARG A 232 22.81 1.32 9.79
C ARG A 232 23.39 2.69 9.52
N ASP A 233 22.55 3.73 9.52
CA ASP A 233 22.99 5.10 9.22
C ASP A 233 22.62 6.03 10.39
N GLN A 234 23.62 6.36 11.21
CA GLN A 234 23.48 7.25 12.37
C GLN A 234 23.21 8.71 12.00
N ARG A 235 23.38 9.08 10.72
CA ARG A 235 23.04 10.42 10.23
C ARG A 235 21.55 10.63 10.10
N LEU A 236 20.78 9.54 10.07
CA LEU A 236 19.32 9.59 9.96
C LEU A 236 18.68 9.75 11.34
N ALA A 237 17.74 10.67 11.43
CA ALA A 237 16.85 10.82 12.56
C ALA A 237 15.39 10.89 12.09
N VAL A 238 14.47 10.53 12.97
CA VAL A 238 13.02 10.57 12.69
C VAL A 238 12.34 11.41 13.75
N ILE A 239 11.50 12.34 13.30
CA ILE A 239 10.51 12.99 14.14
C ILE A 239 9.14 12.40 13.81
N TRP A 240 8.53 11.74 14.79
CA TRP A 240 7.12 11.46 14.77
C TRP A 240 6.41 12.57 15.54
N PRO A 241 5.66 13.45 14.87
CA PRO A 241 5.07 14.63 15.50
C PRO A 241 4.07 14.26 16.59
N GLN A 242 4.16 14.93 17.73
CA GLN A 242 3.28 14.70 18.88
C GLN A 242 1.81 15.07 18.61
N SER A 243 1.55 15.89 17.59
CA SER A 243 0.21 16.20 17.10
C SER A 243 -0.47 15.03 16.36
N GLY A 244 0.26 13.93 16.14
CA GLY A 244 -0.18 12.81 15.32
C GLY A 244 0.33 12.88 13.88
N ALA A 245 -0.04 11.86 13.10
CA ALA A 245 0.40 11.70 11.72
C ALA A 245 -0.67 10.99 10.89
N PRO A 246 -0.74 11.26 9.57
CA PRO A 246 -1.51 10.42 8.66
C PRO A 246 -0.95 9.00 8.65
N LEU A 247 -1.82 8.01 8.58
CA LEU A 247 -1.47 6.60 8.45
C LEU A 247 -1.61 6.17 6.98
N SER A 248 -0.61 5.52 6.45
CA SER A 248 -0.68 4.79 5.19
C SER A 248 -0.95 3.32 5.47
N TRP A 249 -1.94 2.73 4.82
CA TRP A 249 -2.37 1.37 5.05
C TRP A 249 -2.01 0.44 3.90
N LYS A 250 -1.71 -0.79 4.25
CA LYS A 250 -1.53 -1.91 3.34
C LYS A 250 -2.73 -2.84 3.43
N LEU A 251 -3.39 -3.06 2.31
CA LEU A 251 -4.69 -3.74 2.24
C LEU A 251 -4.62 -4.95 1.31
N LEU A 252 -5.39 -5.98 1.66
CA LEU A 252 -5.83 -7.00 0.73
C LEU A 252 -7.32 -6.81 0.47
N LEU A 253 -7.73 -6.89 -0.78
CA LEU A 253 -9.10 -6.70 -1.25
C LEU A 253 -9.54 -7.95 -2.01
N ARG A 254 -10.85 -8.20 -2.05
CA ARG A 254 -11.44 -9.28 -2.85
C ARG A 254 -12.25 -8.69 -4.00
N PRO A 255 -11.82 -8.82 -5.25
CA PRO A 255 -12.62 -8.40 -6.39
C PRO A 255 -13.91 -9.21 -6.52
N ALA A 256 -15.00 -8.55 -6.90
CA ALA A 256 -16.26 -9.21 -7.24
C ALA A 256 -16.20 -9.84 -8.65
N GLY A 257 -17.00 -10.88 -8.90
CA GLY A 257 -17.24 -11.40 -10.27
C GLY A 257 -16.24 -12.43 -10.77
N GLY A 258 -15.34 -12.94 -9.95
CA GLY A 258 -14.43 -14.03 -10.35
C GLY A 258 -15.06 -15.41 -10.14
N ALA A 259 -15.38 -16.14 -11.20
CA ALA A 259 -15.80 -17.55 -11.11
C ALA A 259 -14.73 -18.46 -10.46
N SER A 260 -13.48 -17.99 -10.39
CA SER A 260 -12.34 -18.63 -9.75
C SER A 260 -11.93 -17.98 -8.43
N SER A 261 -12.72 -17.06 -7.88
CA SER A 261 -12.47 -16.47 -6.58
C SER A 261 -12.80 -17.47 -5.46
N GLY A 262 -11.95 -18.47 -5.28
CA GLY A 262 -12.04 -19.40 -4.15
C GLY A 262 -12.16 -18.64 -2.82
N SER A 263 -12.57 -19.34 -1.78
CA SER A 263 -12.53 -18.75 -0.42
C SER A 263 -11.14 -18.19 -0.14
N PRO A 264 -11.05 -17.00 0.46
CA PRO A 264 -9.74 -16.45 0.82
C PRO A 264 -9.02 -17.41 1.78
N PRO A 265 -7.70 -17.56 1.66
CA PRO A 265 -6.93 -18.46 2.52
C PRO A 265 -6.77 -17.82 3.91
N LEU A 266 -7.78 -17.98 4.78
CA LEU A 266 -7.87 -17.28 6.06
C LEU A 266 -6.70 -17.58 6.99
N GLU A 267 -6.19 -18.81 6.99
CA GLU A 267 -5.01 -19.18 7.78
C GLU A 267 -3.77 -18.41 7.31
N TRP A 268 -3.58 -18.32 5.99
CA TRP A 268 -2.51 -17.53 5.40
C TRP A 268 -2.66 -16.03 5.73
N LEU A 269 -3.88 -15.48 5.68
CA LEU A 269 -4.15 -14.11 6.11
C LEU A 269 -3.82 -13.91 7.60
N GLY A 270 -4.17 -14.87 8.45
CA GLY A 270 -3.88 -14.83 9.87
C GLY A 270 -2.39 -14.95 10.22
N ALA A 271 -1.63 -15.69 9.40
CA ALA A 271 -0.21 -15.94 9.64
C ALA A 271 0.63 -14.66 9.69
N VAL A 272 0.25 -13.60 8.96
CA VAL A 272 0.96 -12.32 8.96
C VAL A 272 0.88 -11.60 10.32
N LEU A 273 -0.11 -11.95 11.14
CA LEU A 273 -0.32 -11.41 12.48
C LEU A 273 0.42 -12.21 13.56
N GLU A 274 1.19 -13.22 13.17
CA GLU A 274 1.86 -14.17 14.05
C GLU A 274 3.36 -14.26 13.75
N GLN A 275 4.12 -14.76 14.72
CA GLN A 275 5.53 -15.04 14.49
C GLN A 275 5.72 -16.25 13.57
N PRO A 276 6.78 -16.26 12.74
CA PRO A 276 7.85 -15.25 12.64
C PRO A 276 7.53 -14.06 11.70
N LEU A 277 6.39 -14.07 10.98
CA LEU A 277 6.08 -13.03 10.00
C LEU A 277 5.88 -11.66 10.64
N LEU A 278 5.24 -11.62 11.82
CA LEU A 278 5.04 -10.40 12.59
C LEU A 278 6.37 -9.67 12.88
N GLU A 279 7.39 -10.38 13.30
CA GLU A 279 8.71 -9.80 13.55
C GLU A 279 9.34 -9.27 12.25
N GLY A 280 9.19 -10.02 11.16
CA GLY A 280 9.64 -9.60 9.83
C GLY A 280 8.95 -8.33 9.31
N LEU A 281 7.67 -8.12 9.64
CA LEU A 281 6.94 -6.89 9.35
C LEU A 281 7.49 -5.70 10.14
N LEU A 282 7.61 -5.86 11.47
CA LEU A 282 8.13 -4.82 12.35
C LEU A 282 9.55 -4.42 11.95
N ALA A 283 10.40 -5.37 11.56
CA ALA A 283 11.75 -5.11 11.06
C ALA A 283 11.77 -4.22 9.79
N ARG A 284 10.66 -4.17 9.05
CA ARG A 284 10.45 -3.33 7.87
C ARG A 284 9.67 -2.04 8.17
N GLY A 285 9.32 -1.78 9.44
CA GLY A 285 8.50 -0.63 9.81
C GLY A 285 7.04 -0.73 9.38
N LEU A 286 6.57 -1.92 9.08
CA LEU A 286 5.17 -2.26 8.81
C LEU A 286 4.54 -2.79 10.10
N VAL A 287 3.58 -2.08 10.65
CA VAL A 287 2.95 -2.42 11.93
C VAL A 287 1.58 -3.03 11.65
N PRO A 288 1.33 -4.30 11.97
CA PRO A 288 -0.01 -4.86 11.90
C PRO A 288 -0.95 -4.14 12.88
N PRO A 289 -2.22 -3.95 12.54
CA PRO A 289 -3.18 -3.27 13.40
C PRO A 289 -3.69 -4.21 14.53
N LEU A 290 -2.77 -4.72 15.33
CA LEU A 290 -3.05 -5.50 16.52
C LEU A 290 -3.10 -4.59 17.76
N PRO A 291 -3.71 -5.03 18.86
CA PRO A 291 -3.57 -4.37 20.15
C PRO A 291 -2.08 -4.20 20.52
N GLN A 292 -1.71 -3.07 21.11
CA GLN A 292 -0.31 -2.81 21.46
C GLN A 292 0.27 -3.86 22.42
N ALA A 293 -0.57 -4.42 23.29
CA ALA A 293 -0.18 -5.50 24.21
C ALA A 293 0.36 -6.74 23.46
N ASP A 294 -0.23 -7.05 22.30
CA ASP A 294 0.16 -8.20 21.48
C ASP A 294 1.45 -7.93 20.69
N LEU A 295 1.68 -6.68 20.29
CA LEU A 295 2.87 -6.26 19.57
C LEU A 295 4.09 -6.04 20.47
N ALA A 296 3.89 -5.60 21.71
CA ALA A 296 4.95 -5.22 22.63
C ALA A 296 6.02 -6.32 22.89
N PRO A 297 5.68 -7.62 23.05
CA PRO A 297 6.68 -8.65 23.24
C PRO A 297 7.65 -8.78 22.06
N VAL A 298 7.15 -8.58 20.83
CA VAL A 298 7.97 -8.66 19.62
C VAL A 298 8.76 -7.38 19.42
N ALA A 299 8.13 -6.22 19.63
CA ALA A 299 8.79 -4.91 19.47
C ALA A 299 9.97 -4.73 20.44
N ARG A 300 9.91 -5.28 21.65
CA ARG A 300 11.04 -5.26 22.62
C ARG A 300 12.30 -5.98 22.14
N ARG A 301 12.23 -6.79 21.08
CA ARG A 301 13.42 -7.41 20.46
C ARG A 301 14.25 -6.44 19.63
N PHE A 302 13.69 -5.29 19.28
CA PHE A 302 14.39 -4.24 18.56
C PHE A 302 15.07 -3.26 19.51
N PRO A 303 16.10 -2.52 19.06
CA PRO A 303 16.69 -1.45 19.86
C PRO A 303 15.62 -0.48 20.36
N ALA A 304 15.78 0.05 21.57
CA ALA A 304 14.77 0.88 22.24
C ALA A 304 14.25 2.05 21.36
N ALA A 305 15.14 2.73 20.63
CA ALA A 305 14.77 3.82 19.72
C ALA A 305 13.88 3.34 18.56
N ILE A 306 14.14 2.16 18.01
CA ILE A 306 13.31 1.56 16.96
C ILE A 306 11.98 1.07 17.53
N SER A 307 12.01 0.40 18.68
CA SER A 307 10.79 -0.06 19.37
C SER A 307 9.84 1.12 19.65
N ALA A 308 10.34 2.26 20.11
CA ALA A 308 9.55 3.46 20.35
C ALA A 308 8.95 4.07 19.07
N LEU A 309 9.59 3.90 17.93
CA LEU A 309 9.05 4.32 16.63
C LEU A 309 8.01 3.32 16.09
N LEU A 310 8.16 2.03 16.37
CA LEU A 310 7.21 1.00 15.93
C LEU A 310 5.94 1.02 16.78
N LEU A 311 6.10 1.19 18.10
CA LEU A 311 5.01 1.21 19.07
C LEU A 311 5.09 2.50 19.91
N PRO A 312 4.59 3.63 19.40
CA PRO A 312 4.44 4.83 20.20
C PRO A 312 3.39 4.60 21.30
N GLY A 313 3.43 5.41 22.33
CA GLY A 313 2.38 5.35 23.36
C GLY A 313 0.97 5.56 22.76
N ASP A 314 -0.04 4.93 23.38
CA ASP A 314 -1.44 4.97 22.91
C ASP A 314 -1.92 6.41 22.64
N ALA A 315 -1.54 7.36 23.48
CA ALA A 315 -1.91 8.76 23.34
C ALA A 315 -1.41 9.39 22.01
N LEU A 316 -0.27 8.94 21.49
CA LEU A 316 0.22 9.41 20.19
C LEU A 316 -0.53 8.69 19.05
N LEU A 317 -0.73 7.39 19.16
CA LEU A 317 -1.45 6.62 18.15
C LEU A 317 -2.91 7.10 18.01
N GLN A 318 -3.58 7.46 19.10
CA GLN A 318 -4.93 8.04 19.09
C GLN A 318 -5.02 9.40 18.36
N ARG A 319 -3.93 10.12 18.26
CA ARG A 319 -3.84 11.39 17.48
C ARG A 319 -3.51 11.15 16.01
N CYS A 320 -3.17 9.93 15.63
CA CYS A 320 -2.96 9.59 14.23
C CYS A 320 -4.31 9.34 13.53
N TRP A 321 -4.36 9.57 12.25
CA TRP A 321 -5.60 9.41 11.48
C TRP A 321 -5.39 8.70 10.16
N SER A 322 -6.40 7.96 9.73
CA SER A 322 -6.49 7.40 8.40
C SER A 322 -7.13 8.41 7.45
N MET A 323 -6.78 8.35 6.19
CA MET A 323 -7.22 9.32 5.18
C MET A 323 -8.40 8.75 4.37
N PRO A 324 -9.66 9.15 4.64
CA PRO A 324 -10.80 8.68 3.86
C PRO A 324 -10.71 9.15 2.40
N PRO A 325 -11.29 8.42 1.43
CA PRO A 325 -11.30 8.84 0.04
C PRO A 325 -11.95 10.22 -0.12
N LEU A 326 -11.36 11.05 -0.97
CA LEU A 326 -11.89 12.36 -1.28
C LEU A 326 -12.84 12.27 -2.47
N SER A 327 -13.93 13.01 -2.45
CA SER A 327 -14.76 13.23 -3.62
C SER A 327 -14.01 14.05 -4.69
N VAL A 328 -14.42 13.97 -5.94
CA VAL A 328 -13.80 14.74 -7.03
C VAL A 328 -13.76 16.25 -6.74
N PRO A 329 -14.85 16.89 -6.25
CA PRO A 329 -14.78 18.30 -5.86
C PRO A 329 -13.75 18.59 -4.76
N GLN A 330 -13.62 17.72 -3.75
CA GLN A 330 -12.62 17.87 -2.68
C GLN A 330 -11.19 17.73 -3.22
N GLN A 331 -10.95 16.77 -4.13
CA GLN A 331 -9.64 16.63 -4.78
C GLN A 331 -9.26 17.87 -5.56
N LEU A 332 -10.20 18.42 -6.36
CA LEU A 332 -9.99 19.65 -7.11
C LEU A 332 -9.76 20.86 -6.20
N ALA A 333 -10.52 20.98 -5.11
CA ALA A 333 -10.34 22.06 -4.15
C ALA A 333 -8.95 21.99 -3.47
N GLN A 334 -8.51 20.82 -3.08
CA GLN A 334 -7.17 20.61 -2.52
C GLN A 334 -6.07 20.94 -3.55
N GLN A 335 -6.23 20.50 -4.80
CA GLN A 335 -5.27 20.79 -5.85
C GLN A 335 -5.18 22.30 -6.13
N ASN A 336 -6.33 22.99 -6.25
CA ASN A 336 -6.37 24.44 -6.48
C ASN A 336 -5.69 25.21 -5.34
N LEU A 337 -5.96 24.83 -4.07
CA LEU A 337 -5.32 25.44 -2.92
C LEU A 337 -3.80 25.24 -2.95
N TRP A 338 -3.38 24.01 -3.26
CA TRP A 338 -1.96 23.68 -3.37
C TRP A 338 -1.27 24.48 -4.47
N ASP A 339 -1.88 24.57 -5.66
CA ASP A 339 -1.31 25.30 -6.80
C ASP A 339 -1.26 26.81 -6.54
N ALA A 340 -2.30 27.38 -5.92
CA ALA A 340 -2.32 28.78 -5.54
C ALA A 340 -1.23 29.12 -4.51
N ALA A 341 -0.88 28.21 -3.61
CA ALA A 341 0.17 28.39 -2.61
C ALA A 341 1.59 28.21 -3.18
N ALA A 342 1.76 28.10 -4.50
CA ALA A 342 3.08 28.04 -5.11
C ALA A 342 3.90 29.30 -4.78
N PRO A 343 5.20 29.17 -4.45
CA PRO A 343 6.08 30.31 -4.32
C PRO A 343 6.04 31.13 -5.62
N ARG A 344 5.89 32.42 -5.50
CA ARG A 344 6.05 33.31 -6.66
C ARG A 344 7.53 33.35 -7.02
N PRO A 345 7.87 33.31 -8.30
CA PRO A 345 9.26 33.35 -8.77
C PRO A 345 10.01 34.61 -8.34
#